data_5bacd63023c25246e1510f5358ba31b7
#
_entry.id   5bacd63023c25246e1510f5358ba31b7
#
_cell.length_a   1.000
_cell.length_b   1.000
_cell.length_c   1.000
_cell.angle_alpha   90.00
_cell.angle_beta   90.00
_cell.angle_gamma   90.00
#
_symmetry.space_group_name_H-M   'P 1'
#
loop_
_entity.id
_entity.type
_entity.pdbx_description
1 polymer ?
#
loop_
_entity_poly.entity_id
_entity_poly.type
_entity_poly.pdbx_seq_one_letter_code
_entity_poly.pdbx_strand_id
1 'polypeptide(L)'
;MKKPIIIAVDDDAQVLSAIRSDLRSRYRNDYRIMATSSANEALEAITSLKNKGEEIALLLSDQRMPEMLGVDFLEQALVSFPRAKRVLLTAYSDTDAAIKAINEVQLDYYLMKPWNPPEEKLFPIIDDVLQDWLAHYSPPFSGLRIVGYQFSPNTHYIKDFLAGNMFPYQFLNIENEDVAQQLAESNHLEDKDFPTVFFEDGSLLKNPALTAIAEKLGLNVKAREDLYDVIIIGAGPAGLAAAVYGGSEGLKTLLIDRKAPGGQAGTSSRIENYLGFPKGLSGSDLARRAITQATRFGIEFLSPVEVKAINVQDSYKTLTLSDDNEVKSRTVVIATGVDYRKLAHAGMERLTGAGVYYGAATTEAHTCKNGNVYVVGGGNSAGQGAMYLSKFAKKVNIVIRRDSLVSTMSSYLIDQIDTTSNIEVITHSEIIEAKGDTHLEAIVLRNNQNNTEQELDARAVFIFIGARPYTEWTGELFLKDDKGFLITGRGILDHQNGTLLWKKNQEPYLLETSVPGIFAAGDVRSGAMNRVASAVGEGSMSISLVHKYLNEN
;
A
#
# COMPACT_ATOMS: atom_id res chain seq x y z
N MET A 1 0.28 -20.91 14.10
CA MET A 1 -0.40 -20.94 12.77
C MET A 1 -0.12 -22.26 12.05
N LYS A 2 -1.07 -22.78 11.27
CA LYS A 2 -0.80 -23.91 10.39
C LYS A 2 0.09 -23.41 9.24
N LYS A 3 1.17 -24.13 8.92
CA LYS A 3 2.07 -23.79 7.82
C LYS A 3 1.36 -23.94 6.48
N PRO A 4 1.49 -22.97 5.55
CA PRO A 4 1.02 -23.14 4.18
C PRO A 4 1.66 -24.35 3.50
N ILE A 5 1.05 -24.84 2.45
CA ILE A 5 1.42 -26.12 1.85
C ILE A 5 2.04 -25.88 0.48
N ILE A 6 3.10 -26.62 0.19
CA ILE A 6 3.66 -26.82 -1.15
C ILE A 6 3.31 -28.25 -1.57
N ILE A 7 2.65 -28.39 -2.72
CA ILE A 7 2.31 -29.71 -3.30
C ILE A 7 3.14 -29.93 -4.55
N ALA A 8 3.82 -31.09 -4.63
CA ALA A 8 4.55 -31.53 -5.79
C ALA A 8 3.91 -32.82 -6.34
N VAL A 9 3.68 -32.87 -7.65
CA VAL A 9 3.07 -34.01 -8.35
C VAL A 9 3.96 -34.42 -9.52
N ASP A 10 4.40 -35.67 -9.54
CA ASP A 10 5.24 -36.23 -10.60
C ASP A 10 5.12 -37.77 -10.57
N ASP A 11 4.79 -38.41 -11.68
CA ASP A 11 4.60 -39.87 -11.75
C ASP A 11 5.91 -40.65 -11.70
N ASP A 12 7.04 -39.99 -12.00
CA ASP A 12 8.37 -40.59 -11.79
C ASP A 12 8.78 -40.52 -10.31
N ALA A 13 8.86 -41.71 -9.69
CA ALA A 13 9.20 -41.83 -8.28
C ALA A 13 10.61 -41.26 -7.93
N GLN A 14 11.57 -41.28 -8.86
CA GLN A 14 12.90 -40.73 -8.63
C GLN A 14 12.88 -39.21 -8.66
N VAL A 15 12.18 -38.61 -9.62
CA VAL A 15 11.98 -37.17 -9.74
C VAL A 15 11.19 -36.66 -8.55
N LEU A 16 10.11 -37.35 -8.16
CA LEU A 16 9.28 -37.00 -7.00
C LEU A 16 10.08 -37.04 -5.69
N SER A 17 10.94 -38.04 -5.52
CA SER A 17 11.82 -38.13 -4.35
C SER A 17 12.85 -37.01 -4.31
N ALA A 18 13.45 -36.65 -5.46
CA ALA A 18 14.41 -35.56 -5.57
C ALA A 18 13.78 -34.21 -5.23
N ILE A 19 12.67 -33.84 -5.90
CA ILE A 19 11.99 -32.56 -5.67
C ILE A 19 11.49 -32.45 -4.20
N ARG A 20 10.95 -33.53 -3.64
CA ARG A 20 10.52 -33.58 -2.24
C ARG A 20 11.69 -33.36 -1.28
N SER A 21 12.85 -33.95 -1.55
CA SER A 21 14.07 -33.80 -0.74
C SER A 21 14.55 -32.35 -0.79
N ASP A 22 14.66 -31.77 -1.98
CA ASP A 22 15.13 -30.40 -2.19
C ASP A 22 14.19 -29.39 -1.53
N LEU A 23 12.89 -29.50 -1.75
CA LEU A 23 11.90 -28.63 -1.12
C LEU A 23 11.92 -28.74 0.42
N ARG A 24 12.08 -29.95 0.97
CA ARG A 24 12.17 -30.14 2.42
C ARG A 24 13.45 -29.57 3.00
N SER A 25 14.57 -29.69 2.31
CA SER A 25 15.86 -29.17 2.80
C SER A 25 15.80 -27.67 3.10
N ARG A 26 15.09 -26.91 2.23
CA ARG A 26 15.03 -25.44 2.30
C ARG A 26 13.77 -24.88 2.97
N TYR A 27 12.58 -25.47 2.68
CA TYR A 27 11.29 -24.84 3.01
C TYR A 27 10.53 -25.48 4.18
N ARG A 28 11.00 -26.61 4.76
CA ARG A 28 10.28 -27.32 5.84
C ARG A 28 9.98 -26.48 7.09
N ASN A 29 10.75 -25.42 7.31
CA ASN A 29 10.55 -24.58 8.49
C ASN A 29 9.32 -23.67 8.34
N ASP A 30 9.01 -23.25 7.11
CA ASP A 30 7.97 -22.27 6.82
C ASP A 30 6.75 -22.90 6.14
N TYR A 31 6.95 -24.02 5.43
CA TYR A 31 5.91 -24.69 4.64
C TYR A 31 5.81 -26.18 4.98
N ARG A 32 4.61 -26.74 4.81
CA ARG A 32 4.37 -28.18 4.82
C ARG A 32 4.51 -28.73 3.40
N ILE A 33 5.43 -29.68 3.18
CA ILE A 33 5.68 -30.25 1.87
C ILE A 33 4.87 -31.54 1.71
N MET A 34 4.01 -31.59 0.70
CA MET A 34 3.27 -32.75 0.25
C MET A 34 3.78 -33.17 -1.14
N ALA A 35 3.87 -34.47 -1.38
CA ALA A 35 4.30 -35.00 -2.67
C ALA A 35 3.51 -36.28 -2.97
N THR A 36 2.97 -36.40 -4.16
CA THR A 36 2.21 -37.57 -4.63
C THR A 36 2.56 -37.87 -6.10
N SER A 37 2.46 -39.14 -6.48
CA SER A 37 2.69 -39.59 -7.85
C SER A 37 1.42 -39.58 -8.71
N SER A 38 0.26 -39.23 -8.16
CA SER A 38 -1.03 -39.20 -8.84
C SER A 38 -1.66 -37.82 -8.79
N ALA A 39 -2.03 -37.30 -9.95
CA ALA A 39 -2.75 -36.04 -10.08
C ALA A 39 -4.15 -36.14 -9.44
N ASN A 40 -4.81 -37.29 -9.55
CA ASN A 40 -6.13 -37.51 -8.94
C ASN A 40 -6.05 -37.52 -7.41
N GLU A 41 -5.06 -38.20 -6.82
CA GLU A 41 -4.80 -38.12 -5.37
C GLU A 41 -4.51 -36.70 -4.90
N ALA A 42 -3.77 -35.92 -5.71
CA ALA A 42 -3.51 -34.52 -5.39
C ALA A 42 -4.78 -33.68 -5.38
N LEU A 43 -5.72 -33.87 -6.34
CA LEU A 43 -7.01 -33.16 -6.37
C LEU A 43 -7.92 -33.54 -5.20
N GLU A 44 -7.94 -34.81 -4.79
CA GLU A 44 -8.66 -35.24 -3.58
C GLU A 44 -8.06 -34.60 -2.32
N ALA A 45 -6.73 -34.57 -2.22
CA ALA A 45 -6.04 -33.89 -1.12
C ALA A 45 -6.35 -32.40 -1.10
N ILE A 46 -6.32 -31.71 -2.26
CA ILE A 46 -6.67 -30.28 -2.42
C ILE A 46 -8.10 -30.02 -1.91
N THR A 47 -9.05 -30.86 -2.29
CA THR A 47 -10.44 -30.74 -1.83
C THR A 47 -10.55 -30.91 -0.30
N SER A 48 -9.86 -31.89 0.27
CA SER A 48 -9.80 -32.10 1.72
C SER A 48 -9.17 -30.93 2.46
N LEU A 49 -8.09 -30.34 1.90
CA LEU A 49 -7.41 -29.18 2.48
C LEU A 49 -8.29 -27.94 2.48
N LYS A 50 -9.04 -27.70 1.41
CA LYS A 50 -10.04 -26.62 1.32
C LYS A 50 -11.09 -26.74 2.42
N ASN A 51 -11.63 -27.94 2.63
CA ASN A 51 -12.62 -28.20 3.67
C ASN A 51 -12.07 -28.01 5.10
N LYS A 52 -10.74 -28.15 5.28
CA LYS A 52 -10.06 -27.94 6.57
C LYS A 52 -9.59 -26.50 6.78
N GLY A 53 -9.88 -25.58 5.82
CA GLY A 53 -9.43 -24.19 5.86
C GLY A 53 -7.90 -24.06 5.84
N GLU A 54 -7.19 -24.96 5.15
CA GLU A 54 -5.74 -24.91 4.98
C GLU A 54 -5.40 -24.19 3.68
N GLU A 55 -4.22 -23.57 3.60
CA GLU A 55 -3.79 -22.76 2.45
C GLU A 55 -2.69 -23.47 1.66
N ILE A 56 -2.79 -23.40 0.34
CA ILE A 56 -1.77 -23.90 -0.58
C ILE A 56 -1.02 -22.70 -1.16
N ALA A 57 0.28 -22.66 -0.93
CA ALA A 57 1.16 -21.60 -1.45
C ALA A 57 1.60 -21.88 -2.88
N LEU A 58 1.96 -23.15 -3.17
CA LEU A 58 2.59 -23.51 -4.42
C LEU A 58 2.15 -24.92 -4.86
N LEU A 59 1.85 -25.04 -6.12
CA LEU A 59 1.61 -26.28 -6.85
C LEU A 59 2.72 -26.47 -7.88
N LEU A 60 3.48 -27.56 -7.76
CA LEU A 60 4.45 -28.02 -8.77
C LEU A 60 3.90 -29.28 -9.42
N SER A 61 3.81 -29.31 -10.72
CA SER A 61 3.31 -30.49 -11.45
C SER A 61 4.21 -30.86 -12.61
N ASP A 62 4.48 -32.14 -12.77
CA ASP A 62 4.99 -32.62 -14.07
C ASP A 62 3.96 -32.38 -15.17
N GLN A 63 4.44 -32.20 -16.40
CA GLN A 63 3.58 -31.98 -17.57
C GLN A 63 2.96 -33.27 -18.08
N ARG A 64 3.70 -34.37 -18.07
CA ARG A 64 3.28 -35.63 -18.68
C ARG A 64 3.02 -36.71 -17.63
N MET A 65 1.79 -36.76 -17.14
CA MET A 65 1.37 -37.79 -16.19
C MET A 65 0.33 -38.73 -16.86
N PRO A 66 0.28 -40.01 -16.48
CA PRO A 66 -0.62 -40.98 -17.11
C PRO A 66 -2.10 -40.66 -17.02
N GLU A 67 -2.54 -39.99 -15.94
CA GLU A 67 -3.94 -39.75 -15.62
C GLU A 67 -4.47 -38.49 -16.29
N MET A 68 -3.69 -37.42 -16.29
CA MET A 68 -3.99 -36.12 -16.90
C MET A 68 -2.72 -35.31 -17.12
N LEU A 69 -2.79 -34.32 -17.99
CA LEU A 69 -1.66 -33.41 -18.19
C LEU A 69 -1.52 -32.50 -16.96
N GLY A 70 -0.28 -32.09 -16.65
CA GLY A 70 0.00 -31.18 -15.53
C GLY A 70 -0.74 -29.86 -15.64
N VAL A 71 -0.92 -29.36 -16.85
CA VAL A 71 -1.70 -28.15 -17.13
C VAL A 71 -3.15 -28.33 -16.69
N ASP A 72 -3.78 -29.46 -17.04
CA ASP A 72 -5.18 -29.75 -16.71
C ASP A 72 -5.35 -29.92 -15.19
N PHE A 73 -4.36 -30.53 -14.52
CA PHE A 73 -4.32 -30.62 -13.07
C PHE A 73 -4.27 -29.23 -12.40
N LEU A 74 -3.35 -28.38 -12.88
CA LEU A 74 -3.19 -27.03 -12.34
C LEU A 74 -4.43 -26.16 -12.56
N GLU A 75 -5.12 -26.31 -13.70
CA GLU A 75 -6.38 -25.63 -13.99
C GLU A 75 -7.50 -26.05 -13.03
N GLN A 76 -7.66 -27.36 -12.80
CA GLN A 76 -8.65 -27.86 -11.84
C GLN A 76 -8.35 -27.44 -10.40
N ALA A 77 -7.09 -27.46 -10.00
CA ALA A 77 -6.65 -27.01 -8.67
C ALA A 77 -6.96 -25.53 -8.40
N LEU A 78 -6.91 -24.69 -9.46
CA LEU A 78 -7.26 -23.26 -9.40
C LEU A 78 -8.67 -22.98 -8.92
N VAL A 79 -9.63 -23.82 -9.28
CA VAL A 79 -11.04 -23.68 -8.85
C VAL A 79 -11.15 -23.71 -7.32
N SER A 80 -10.26 -24.48 -6.69
CA SER A 80 -10.24 -24.62 -5.23
C SER A 80 -9.33 -23.60 -4.53
N PHE A 81 -8.16 -23.32 -5.11
CA PHE A 81 -7.14 -22.40 -4.58
C PHE A 81 -6.66 -21.40 -5.63
N PRO A 82 -7.47 -20.38 -5.96
CA PRO A 82 -7.14 -19.44 -7.05
C PRO A 82 -5.90 -18.58 -6.79
N ARG A 83 -5.41 -18.54 -5.56
CA ARG A 83 -4.21 -17.78 -5.15
C ARG A 83 -2.94 -18.64 -5.11
N ALA A 84 -3.06 -19.97 -5.18
CA ALA A 84 -1.90 -20.85 -5.20
C ALA A 84 -1.05 -20.58 -6.43
N LYS A 85 0.25 -20.50 -6.24
CA LYS A 85 1.22 -20.36 -7.34
C LYS A 85 1.39 -21.67 -8.09
N ARG A 86 1.68 -21.59 -9.36
CA ARG A 86 1.69 -22.74 -10.29
C ARG A 86 3.00 -22.79 -11.03
N VAL A 87 3.72 -23.86 -10.81
CA VAL A 87 4.98 -24.15 -11.49
C VAL A 87 4.86 -25.48 -12.22
N LEU A 88 5.12 -25.46 -13.52
CA LEU A 88 5.13 -26.67 -14.35
C LEU A 88 6.55 -27.20 -14.47
N LEU A 89 6.73 -28.49 -14.18
CA LEU A 89 7.98 -29.21 -14.43
C LEU A 89 7.93 -29.79 -15.84
N THR A 90 8.93 -29.52 -16.68
CA THR A 90 8.91 -29.96 -18.08
C THR A 90 10.27 -30.46 -18.56
N ALA A 91 10.25 -31.40 -19.50
CA ALA A 91 11.45 -31.80 -20.24
C ALA A 91 11.67 -30.85 -21.44
N TYR A 92 12.90 -30.84 -21.99
CA TYR A 92 13.33 -29.93 -23.06
C TYR A 92 12.48 -29.98 -24.35
N SER A 93 11.69 -31.04 -24.55
CA SER A 93 10.91 -31.30 -25.78
C SER A 93 9.49 -30.70 -25.78
N ASP A 94 9.03 -30.05 -24.69
CA ASP A 94 7.63 -29.67 -24.51
C ASP A 94 7.38 -28.14 -24.47
N THR A 95 8.21 -27.38 -25.17
CA THR A 95 8.10 -25.90 -25.22
C THR A 95 6.76 -25.39 -25.76
N ASP A 96 6.15 -26.07 -26.72
CA ASP A 96 4.84 -25.66 -27.28
C ASP A 96 3.70 -25.87 -26.29
N ALA A 97 3.77 -26.95 -25.50
CA ALA A 97 2.82 -27.19 -24.41
C ALA A 97 2.96 -26.14 -23.28
N ALA A 98 4.19 -25.73 -22.96
CA ALA A 98 4.45 -24.68 -21.99
C ALA A 98 3.91 -23.31 -22.44
N ILE A 99 4.04 -22.95 -23.72
CA ILE A 99 3.52 -21.71 -24.28
C ILE A 99 1.99 -21.68 -24.21
N LYS A 100 1.32 -22.78 -24.54
CA LYS A 100 -0.13 -22.92 -24.42
C LYS A 100 -0.58 -22.80 -22.96
N ALA A 101 0.11 -23.43 -22.05
CA ALA A 101 -0.15 -23.40 -20.62
C ALA A 101 0.00 -21.98 -20.00
N ILE A 102 0.98 -21.20 -20.44
CA ILE A 102 1.16 -19.80 -19.99
C ILE A 102 -0.08 -18.96 -20.33
N ASN A 103 -0.67 -19.18 -21.49
CA ASN A 103 -1.81 -18.40 -21.96
C ASN A 103 -3.17 -18.84 -21.36
N GLU A 104 -3.37 -20.14 -21.15
CA GLU A 104 -4.65 -20.71 -20.73
C GLU A 104 -4.77 -20.86 -19.20
N VAL A 105 -3.70 -21.31 -18.52
CA VAL A 105 -3.70 -21.63 -17.08
C VAL A 105 -3.04 -20.56 -16.21
N GLN A 106 -2.50 -19.50 -16.81
CA GLN A 106 -1.80 -18.43 -16.10
C GLN A 106 -0.68 -18.97 -15.20
N LEU A 107 0.19 -19.81 -15.75
CA LEU A 107 1.36 -20.31 -15.02
C LEU A 107 2.20 -19.16 -14.48
N ASP A 108 2.65 -19.30 -13.23
CA ASP A 108 3.57 -18.35 -12.64
C ASP A 108 5.01 -18.61 -13.12
N TYR A 109 5.37 -19.88 -13.32
CA TYR A 109 6.66 -20.26 -13.88
C TYR A 109 6.64 -21.68 -14.51
N TYR A 110 7.62 -21.97 -15.37
CA TYR A 110 7.95 -23.34 -15.79
C TYR A 110 9.42 -23.66 -15.48
N LEU A 111 9.68 -24.86 -14.96
CA LEU A 111 10.99 -25.33 -14.55
C LEU A 111 11.43 -26.50 -15.41
N MET A 112 12.64 -26.43 -15.92
CA MET A 112 13.19 -27.50 -16.78
C MET A 112 13.85 -28.60 -15.95
N LYS A 113 13.54 -29.83 -16.29
CA LYS A 113 14.23 -31.02 -15.76
C LYS A 113 15.51 -31.29 -16.58
N PRO A 114 16.66 -31.66 -15.94
CA PRO A 114 16.92 -31.65 -14.50
C PRO A 114 17.32 -30.26 -13.97
N TRP A 115 16.98 -29.99 -12.73
CA TRP A 115 17.28 -28.69 -12.04
C TRP A 115 18.56 -28.72 -11.19
N ASN A 116 19.53 -29.59 -11.48
CA ASN A 116 20.80 -29.65 -10.77
C ASN A 116 21.80 -28.57 -11.24
N PRO A 117 22.52 -27.86 -10.32
CA PRO A 117 22.34 -27.89 -8.87
C PRO A 117 21.09 -27.10 -8.44
N PRO A 118 20.35 -27.55 -7.40
CA PRO A 118 19.11 -26.90 -6.98
C PRO A 118 19.31 -25.46 -6.47
N GLU A 119 20.47 -25.12 -5.92
CA GLU A 119 20.82 -23.77 -5.45
C GLU A 119 20.81 -22.74 -6.58
N GLU A 120 21.11 -23.14 -7.80
CA GLU A 120 21.19 -22.24 -8.96
C GLU A 120 19.90 -22.26 -9.79
N LYS A 121 19.24 -23.40 -9.91
CA LYS A 121 18.17 -23.59 -10.89
C LYS A 121 16.77 -23.74 -10.28
N LEU A 122 16.66 -24.29 -9.06
CA LEU A 122 15.37 -24.52 -8.41
C LEU A 122 15.06 -23.43 -7.40
N PHE A 123 15.93 -23.24 -6.40
CA PHE A 123 15.63 -22.38 -5.27
C PHE A 123 15.40 -20.91 -5.62
N PRO A 124 16.16 -20.27 -6.53
CA PRO A 124 15.88 -18.88 -6.88
C PRO A 124 14.48 -18.68 -7.46
N ILE A 125 14.02 -19.65 -8.28
CA ILE A 125 12.69 -19.60 -8.90
C ILE A 125 11.60 -19.82 -7.86
N ILE A 126 11.74 -20.84 -7.01
CA ILE A 126 10.77 -21.16 -5.97
C ILE A 126 10.71 -20.03 -4.92
N ASP A 127 11.86 -19.43 -4.55
CA ASP A 127 11.93 -18.29 -3.66
C ASP A 127 11.14 -17.09 -4.21
N ASP A 128 11.33 -16.76 -5.50
CA ASP A 128 10.63 -15.66 -6.16
C ASP A 128 9.12 -15.90 -6.21
N VAL A 129 8.70 -17.09 -6.61
CA VAL A 129 7.29 -17.49 -6.70
C VAL A 129 6.62 -17.50 -5.32
N LEU A 130 7.31 -17.99 -4.28
CA LEU A 130 6.81 -17.99 -2.90
C LEU A 130 6.78 -16.58 -2.30
N GLN A 131 7.75 -15.73 -2.62
CA GLN A 131 7.71 -14.31 -2.21
C GLN A 131 6.52 -13.59 -2.85
N ASP A 132 6.24 -13.85 -4.12
CA ASP A 132 5.06 -13.30 -4.78
C ASP A 132 3.75 -13.81 -4.14
N TRP A 133 3.70 -15.10 -3.77
CA TRP A 133 2.56 -15.64 -3.02
C TRP A 133 2.42 -14.99 -1.64
N LEU A 134 3.50 -14.88 -0.87
CA LEU A 134 3.53 -14.23 0.45
C LEU A 134 3.06 -12.76 0.37
N ALA A 135 3.40 -12.07 -0.71
CA ALA A 135 2.93 -10.71 -0.94
C ALA A 135 1.39 -10.61 -1.08
N HIS A 136 0.74 -11.71 -1.46
CA HIS A 136 -0.72 -11.80 -1.63
C HIS A 136 -1.41 -12.65 -0.54
N TYR A 137 -0.63 -13.32 0.30
CA TYR A 137 -1.14 -14.19 1.34
C TYR A 137 -1.61 -13.37 2.54
N SER A 138 -2.91 -13.37 2.74
CA SER A 138 -3.50 -12.93 4.01
C SER A 138 -3.79 -14.21 4.82
N PRO A 139 -3.08 -14.48 5.92
CA PRO A 139 -3.40 -15.63 6.77
C PRO A 139 -4.86 -15.55 7.22
N PRO A 140 -5.54 -16.69 7.45
CA PRO A 140 -6.90 -16.68 7.97
C PRO A 140 -6.93 -15.82 9.24
N PHE A 141 -7.93 -14.96 9.30
CA PHE A 141 -8.06 -13.95 10.35
C PHE A 141 -7.93 -14.61 11.74
N SER A 142 -6.86 -14.29 12.43
CA SER A 142 -6.68 -14.61 13.83
C SER A 142 -6.35 -13.31 14.54
N GLY A 143 -7.35 -12.69 15.15
CA GLY A 143 -7.02 -11.98 16.28
C GLY A 143 -7.43 -10.55 16.51
N LEU A 144 -7.07 -9.58 15.72
CA LEU A 144 -7.40 -8.18 16.01
C LEU A 144 -8.88 -7.88 15.79
N ARG A 145 -9.56 -7.39 16.82
CA ARG A 145 -10.93 -6.92 16.68
C ARG A 145 -11.01 -5.48 17.14
N ILE A 146 -11.68 -4.65 16.36
CA ILE A 146 -11.97 -3.25 16.72
C ILE A 146 -13.45 -3.19 17.04
N VAL A 147 -13.79 -2.85 18.27
CA VAL A 147 -15.17 -2.56 18.68
C VAL A 147 -15.33 -1.05 18.78
N GLY A 148 -16.29 -0.49 18.08
CA GLY A 148 -16.49 0.96 18.08
C GLY A 148 -17.63 1.40 17.17
N TYR A 149 -17.82 2.70 17.09
CA TYR A 149 -18.79 3.33 16.20
C TYR A 149 -18.30 3.37 14.77
N GLN A 150 -19.14 2.98 13.81
CA GLN A 150 -18.79 2.92 12.39
C GLN A 150 -18.34 4.29 11.85
N PHE A 151 -18.97 5.36 12.30
CA PHE A 151 -18.74 6.74 11.87
C PHE A 151 -17.97 7.56 12.92
N SER A 152 -17.00 6.95 13.57
CA SER A 152 -16.07 7.63 14.49
C SER A 152 -14.75 7.94 13.78
N PRO A 153 -14.25 9.19 13.85
CA PRO A 153 -12.94 9.55 13.32
C PRO A 153 -11.81 8.67 13.88
N ASN A 154 -11.81 8.38 15.19
CA ASN A 154 -10.80 7.53 15.82
C ASN A 154 -10.87 6.08 15.31
N THR A 155 -12.08 5.54 15.13
CA THR A 155 -12.27 4.22 14.51
C THR A 155 -11.68 4.19 13.10
N HIS A 156 -11.95 5.21 12.31
CA HIS A 156 -11.40 5.35 10.95
C HIS A 156 -9.87 5.40 10.96
N TYR A 157 -9.25 6.22 11.82
CA TYR A 157 -7.79 6.31 11.92
C TYR A 157 -7.13 4.98 12.31
N ILE A 158 -7.73 4.23 13.25
CA ILE A 158 -7.20 2.92 13.65
C ILE A 158 -7.35 1.90 12.52
N LYS A 159 -8.50 1.87 11.84
CA LYS A 159 -8.72 1.00 10.67
C LYS A 159 -7.72 1.28 9.56
N ASP A 160 -7.50 2.54 9.21
CA ASP A 160 -6.54 2.95 8.20
C ASP A 160 -5.10 2.59 8.60
N PHE A 161 -4.74 2.79 9.87
CA PHE A 161 -3.44 2.43 10.39
C PHE A 161 -3.18 0.92 10.31
N LEU A 162 -4.12 0.10 10.75
CA LEU A 162 -3.99 -1.35 10.71
C LEU A 162 -3.95 -1.88 9.28
N ALA A 163 -4.84 -1.38 8.41
CA ALA A 163 -4.87 -1.76 7.00
C ALA A 163 -3.58 -1.36 6.27
N GLY A 164 -3.09 -0.15 6.50
CA GLY A 164 -1.86 0.35 5.90
C GLY A 164 -0.61 -0.40 6.36
N ASN A 165 -0.57 -0.85 7.61
CA ASN A 165 0.49 -1.70 8.15
C ASN A 165 0.24 -3.19 7.94
N MET A 166 -0.79 -3.57 7.16
CA MET A 166 -1.12 -4.95 6.77
C MET A 166 -1.48 -5.87 7.94
N PHE A 167 -1.97 -5.32 9.04
CA PHE A 167 -2.53 -6.10 10.13
C PHE A 167 -4.00 -6.43 9.83
N PRO A 168 -4.34 -7.72 9.65
CA PRO A 168 -5.73 -8.10 9.47
C PRO A 168 -6.52 -7.81 10.75
N TYR A 169 -7.69 -7.24 10.60
CA TYR A 169 -8.59 -6.96 11.70
C TYR A 169 -10.05 -7.23 11.32
N GLN A 170 -10.87 -7.50 12.31
CA GLN A 170 -12.32 -7.51 12.20
C GLN A 170 -12.87 -6.26 12.89
N PHE A 171 -13.65 -5.47 12.14
CA PHE A 171 -14.40 -4.37 12.75
C PHE A 171 -15.78 -4.89 13.18
N LEU A 172 -16.18 -4.54 14.40
CA LEU A 172 -17.45 -4.91 15.01
C LEU A 172 -18.15 -3.60 15.43
N ASN A 173 -19.27 -3.30 14.78
CA ASN A 173 -20.02 -2.09 15.07
C ASN A 173 -20.85 -2.24 16.34
N ILE A 174 -20.57 -1.42 17.36
CA ILE A 174 -21.25 -1.46 18.66
C ILE A 174 -22.75 -1.15 18.55
N GLU A 175 -23.18 -0.41 17.53
CA GLU A 175 -24.57 0.01 17.36
C GLU A 175 -25.52 -1.12 16.91
N ASN A 176 -25.02 -2.12 16.19
CA ASN A 176 -25.89 -3.07 15.52
C ASN A 176 -25.36 -4.53 15.45
N GLU A 177 -24.26 -4.83 16.14
CA GLU A 177 -23.70 -6.19 16.17
C GLU A 177 -23.71 -6.77 17.59
N ASP A 178 -24.49 -7.83 17.82
CA ASP A 178 -24.62 -8.51 19.12
C ASP A 178 -23.26 -8.92 19.71
N VAL A 179 -22.33 -9.38 18.85
CA VAL A 179 -20.99 -9.77 19.27
C VAL A 179 -20.20 -8.56 19.83
N ALA A 180 -20.37 -7.37 19.22
CA ALA A 180 -19.74 -6.15 19.70
C ALA A 180 -20.28 -5.74 21.07
N GLN A 181 -21.61 -5.81 21.25
CA GLN A 181 -22.29 -5.50 22.50
C GLN A 181 -21.88 -6.46 23.62
N GLN A 182 -21.84 -7.76 23.35
CA GLN A 182 -21.38 -8.77 24.31
C GLN A 182 -19.90 -8.56 24.73
N LEU A 183 -19.03 -8.19 23.79
CA LEU A 183 -17.63 -7.86 24.09
C LEU A 183 -17.53 -6.59 24.98
N ALA A 184 -18.34 -5.58 24.70
CA ALA A 184 -18.38 -4.36 25.47
C ALA A 184 -18.87 -4.62 26.91
N GLU A 185 -19.98 -5.33 27.07
CA GLU A 185 -20.54 -5.70 28.37
C GLU A 185 -19.56 -6.54 29.21
N SER A 186 -18.99 -7.59 28.61
CA SER A 186 -18.06 -8.50 29.29
C SER A 186 -16.78 -7.81 29.76
N ASN A 187 -16.39 -6.71 29.13
CA ASN A 187 -15.18 -5.94 29.47
C ASN A 187 -15.50 -4.58 30.14
N HIS A 188 -16.76 -4.35 30.51
CA HIS A 188 -17.21 -3.12 31.17
C HIS A 188 -16.77 -1.84 30.42
N LEU A 189 -17.01 -1.81 29.09
CA LEU A 189 -16.67 -0.67 28.26
C LEU A 189 -17.77 0.38 28.30
N GLU A 190 -17.38 1.65 28.38
CA GLU A 190 -18.23 2.83 28.27
C GLU A 190 -18.00 3.55 26.93
N ASP A 191 -18.87 4.48 26.55
CA ASP A 191 -18.78 5.24 25.28
C ASP A 191 -17.41 5.90 25.06
N LYS A 192 -16.80 6.43 26.12
CA LYS A 192 -15.46 7.04 26.07
C LYS A 192 -14.32 6.06 25.75
N ASP A 193 -14.57 4.75 25.94
CA ASP A 193 -13.58 3.68 25.73
C ASP A 193 -13.50 3.27 24.25
N PHE A 194 -14.45 3.73 23.41
CA PHE A 194 -14.46 3.40 21.99
C PHE A 194 -13.63 4.37 21.14
N PRO A 195 -12.97 3.85 20.08
CA PRO A 195 -12.86 2.45 19.70
C PRO A 195 -11.93 1.65 20.64
N THR A 196 -12.32 0.42 20.97
CA THR A 196 -11.48 -0.51 21.73
C THR A 196 -10.87 -1.55 20.79
N VAL A 197 -9.56 -1.77 20.90
CA VAL A 197 -8.83 -2.77 20.13
C VAL A 197 -8.54 -4.00 21.00
N PHE A 198 -9.04 -5.14 20.59
CA PHE A 198 -8.80 -6.44 21.23
C PHE A 198 -7.69 -7.20 20.50
N PHE A 199 -6.76 -7.78 21.24
CA PHE A 199 -5.63 -8.53 20.71
C PHE A 199 -5.80 -10.04 20.91
N GLU A 200 -5.03 -10.84 20.15
CA GLU A 200 -5.08 -12.32 20.22
C GLU A 200 -4.74 -12.87 21.61
N ASP A 201 -3.90 -12.19 22.38
CA ASP A 201 -3.49 -12.58 23.73
C ASP A 201 -4.57 -12.29 24.79
N GLY A 202 -5.75 -11.83 24.38
CA GLY A 202 -6.85 -11.47 25.27
C GLY A 202 -6.73 -10.08 25.90
N SER A 203 -5.64 -9.37 25.66
CA SER A 203 -5.51 -7.98 26.13
C SER A 203 -6.32 -7.03 25.26
N LEU A 204 -6.61 -5.84 25.78
CA LEU A 204 -7.32 -4.80 25.05
C LEU A 204 -6.72 -3.41 25.33
N LEU A 205 -6.91 -2.49 24.38
CA LEU A 205 -6.59 -1.09 24.52
C LEU A 205 -7.86 -0.26 24.26
N LYS A 206 -8.20 0.61 25.21
CA LYS A 206 -9.37 1.49 25.19
C LYS A 206 -9.00 2.83 24.57
N ASN A 207 -9.68 3.23 23.50
CA ASN A 207 -9.46 4.47 22.75
C ASN A 207 -7.97 4.81 22.57
N PRO A 208 -7.16 3.88 22.04
CA PRO A 208 -5.70 3.99 22.07
C PRO A 208 -5.17 4.99 21.04
N ALA A 209 -4.03 5.62 21.37
CA ALA A 209 -3.19 6.26 20.39
C ALA A 209 -2.56 5.21 19.45
N LEU A 210 -2.27 5.59 18.20
CA LEU A 210 -1.69 4.67 17.20
C LEU A 210 -0.34 4.12 17.64
N THR A 211 0.46 4.89 18.38
CA THR A 211 1.75 4.45 18.93
C THR A 211 1.60 3.31 19.92
N ALA A 212 0.58 3.33 20.79
CA ALA A 212 0.31 2.24 21.73
C ALA A 212 -0.11 0.95 21.02
N ILE A 213 -0.88 1.06 19.92
CA ILE A 213 -1.21 -0.08 19.07
C ILE A 213 0.06 -0.62 18.40
N ALA A 214 0.89 0.27 17.84
CA ALA A 214 2.14 -0.06 17.17
C ALA A 214 3.10 -0.84 18.08
N GLU A 215 3.32 -0.35 19.30
CA GLU A 215 4.17 -1.01 20.30
C GLU A 215 3.62 -2.42 20.64
N LYS A 216 2.31 -2.54 20.85
CA LYS A 216 1.66 -3.81 21.15
C LYS A 216 1.78 -4.82 20.00
N LEU A 217 1.81 -4.34 18.76
CA LEU A 217 1.99 -5.14 17.55
C LEU A 217 3.46 -5.40 17.19
N GLY A 218 4.39 -4.89 18.00
CA GLY A 218 5.82 -5.10 17.79
C GLY A 218 6.42 -4.24 16.66
N LEU A 219 5.73 -3.17 16.25
CA LEU A 219 6.30 -2.18 15.34
C LEU A 219 7.35 -1.33 16.08
N ASN A 220 8.40 -0.95 15.37
CA ASN A 220 9.41 -0.08 15.94
C ASN A 220 8.91 1.37 15.95
N VAL A 221 8.88 1.97 17.10
CA VAL A 221 8.57 3.39 17.32
C VAL A 221 9.78 4.19 17.82
N LYS A 222 10.91 3.51 18.10
CA LYS A 222 12.16 4.12 18.58
C LYS A 222 13.33 3.67 17.72
N ALA A 223 14.21 4.61 17.39
CA ALA A 223 15.43 4.36 16.65
C ALA A 223 16.42 3.54 17.49
N ARG A 224 17.17 2.65 16.82
CA ARG A 224 18.14 1.75 17.44
C ARG A 224 19.57 2.31 17.40
N GLU A 225 19.89 3.10 16.37
CA GLU A 225 21.23 3.62 16.14
C GLU A 225 21.30 5.10 16.53
N ASP A 226 22.44 5.53 17.03
CA ASP A 226 22.69 6.94 17.37
C ASP A 226 22.92 7.80 16.13
N LEU A 227 23.41 7.20 15.04
CA LEU A 227 23.75 7.88 13.80
C LEU A 227 23.50 6.99 12.58
N TYR A 228 22.80 7.55 11.61
CA TYR A 228 22.53 6.93 10.31
C TYR A 228 23.35 7.60 9.19
N ASP A 229 23.63 6.86 8.12
CA ASP A 229 24.18 7.44 6.89
C ASP A 229 23.08 8.22 6.16
N VAL A 230 21.87 7.69 6.15
CA VAL A 230 20.70 8.33 5.56
C VAL A 230 19.44 8.08 6.38
N ILE A 231 18.68 9.14 6.65
CA ILE A 231 17.31 9.08 7.15
C ILE A 231 16.36 9.46 6.01
N ILE A 232 15.38 8.61 5.75
CA ILE A 232 14.36 8.81 4.73
C ILE A 232 13.05 9.16 5.44
N ILE A 233 12.44 10.29 5.10
CA ILE A 233 11.21 10.78 5.71
C ILE A 233 10.05 10.58 4.74
N GLY A 234 9.14 9.66 5.07
CA GLY A 234 7.99 9.25 4.26
C GLY A 234 8.21 7.93 3.55
N ALA A 235 7.33 6.98 3.81
CA ALA A 235 7.34 5.62 3.24
C ALA A 235 6.36 5.46 2.06
N GLY A 236 6.19 6.51 1.24
CA GLY A 236 5.56 6.42 -0.08
C GLY A 236 6.48 5.75 -1.11
N PRO A 237 6.08 5.66 -2.40
CA PRO A 237 6.88 4.99 -3.42
C PRO A 237 8.32 5.50 -3.55
N ALA A 238 8.54 6.81 -3.41
CA ALA A 238 9.88 7.40 -3.45
C ALA A 238 10.72 6.96 -2.24
N GLY A 239 10.17 7.06 -1.02
CA GLY A 239 10.88 6.68 0.20
C GLY A 239 11.14 5.19 0.29
N LEU A 240 10.19 4.34 -0.12
CA LEU A 240 10.38 2.88 -0.17
C LEU A 240 11.47 2.50 -1.19
N ALA A 241 11.51 3.14 -2.36
CA ALA A 241 12.59 2.93 -3.32
C ALA A 241 13.93 3.36 -2.74
N ALA A 242 14.02 4.56 -2.15
CA ALA A 242 15.23 5.01 -1.47
C ALA A 242 15.67 4.04 -0.37
N ALA A 243 14.74 3.50 0.43
CA ALA A 243 15.04 2.53 1.48
C ALA A 243 15.60 1.21 0.92
N VAL A 244 15.00 0.68 -0.16
CA VAL A 244 15.50 -0.52 -0.84
C VAL A 244 16.94 -0.32 -1.33
N TYR A 245 17.21 0.79 -2.02
CA TYR A 245 18.55 1.06 -2.54
C TYR A 245 19.54 1.38 -1.40
N GLY A 246 19.16 2.19 -0.41
CA GLY A 246 20.00 2.49 0.74
C GLY A 246 20.45 1.22 1.47
N GLY A 247 19.50 0.31 1.76
CA GLY A 247 19.81 -0.96 2.40
C GLY A 247 20.63 -1.90 1.51
N SER A 248 20.28 -2.04 0.22
CA SER A 248 20.99 -2.94 -0.70
C SER A 248 22.43 -2.47 -1.00
N GLU A 249 22.71 -1.18 -0.90
CA GLU A 249 24.02 -0.58 -1.12
C GLU A 249 24.81 -0.40 0.18
N GLY A 250 24.31 -0.92 1.30
CA GLY A 250 25.01 -1.04 2.58
C GLY A 250 25.04 0.23 3.45
N LEU A 251 24.18 1.21 3.16
CA LEU A 251 24.02 2.38 4.02
C LEU A 251 23.22 2.01 5.29
N LYS A 252 23.64 2.56 6.44
CA LYS A 252 22.82 2.55 7.65
C LYS A 252 21.61 3.45 7.40
N THR A 253 20.48 2.81 7.06
CA THR A 253 19.27 3.48 6.58
C THR A 253 18.15 3.39 7.59
N LEU A 254 17.57 4.54 7.94
CA LEU A 254 16.34 4.66 8.71
C LEU A 254 15.24 5.22 7.83
N LEU A 255 14.09 4.53 7.77
CA LEU A 255 12.87 5.00 7.12
C LEU A 255 11.84 5.37 8.19
N ILE A 256 11.31 6.59 8.13
CA ILE A 256 10.32 7.10 9.09
C ILE A 256 9.03 7.42 8.35
N ASP A 257 7.90 6.95 8.87
CA ASP A 257 6.58 7.33 8.35
C ASP A 257 5.60 7.63 9.48
N ARG A 258 4.81 8.69 9.30
CA ARG A 258 3.83 9.19 10.29
C ARG A 258 2.57 8.33 10.42
N LYS A 259 2.28 7.47 9.44
CA LYS A 259 1.05 6.67 9.42
C LYS A 259 1.35 5.20 9.15
N ALA A 260 1.64 4.89 7.89
CA ALA A 260 1.85 3.54 7.42
C ALA A 260 2.56 3.56 6.06
N PRO A 261 3.31 2.51 5.72
CA PRO A 261 4.00 2.40 4.45
C PRO A 261 3.05 2.38 3.25
N GLY A 262 3.55 2.87 2.10
CA GLY A 262 2.81 2.92 0.84
C GLY A 262 2.36 4.32 0.46
N GLY A 263 2.24 5.25 1.43
CA GLY A 263 1.80 6.61 1.19
C GLY A 263 0.45 6.64 0.45
N GLN A 264 0.22 7.68 -0.35
CA GLN A 264 -1.03 7.80 -1.12
C GLN A 264 -1.18 6.73 -2.21
N ALA A 265 -0.08 6.24 -2.77
CA ALA A 265 -0.14 5.15 -3.74
C ALA A 265 -0.67 3.86 -3.12
N GLY A 266 -0.35 3.60 -1.83
CA GLY A 266 -0.84 2.45 -1.08
C GLY A 266 -2.37 2.38 -0.94
N THR A 267 -3.06 3.52 -0.97
CA THR A 267 -4.53 3.60 -0.90
C THR A 267 -5.22 3.44 -2.25
N SER A 268 -4.47 3.41 -3.37
CA SER A 268 -5.04 3.25 -4.70
C SER A 268 -5.59 1.84 -4.88
N SER A 269 -6.85 1.75 -5.30
CA SER A 269 -7.51 0.45 -5.55
C SER A 269 -6.84 -0.34 -6.69
N ARG A 270 -6.29 0.37 -7.70
CA ARG A 270 -5.60 -0.22 -8.84
C ARG A 270 -4.63 0.75 -9.48
N ILE A 271 -3.40 0.29 -9.72
CA ILE A 271 -2.35 0.97 -10.46
C ILE A 271 -2.14 0.20 -11.76
N GLU A 272 -2.56 0.76 -12.90
CA GLU A 272 -2.56 0.08 -14.20
C GLU A 272 -1.37 0.47 -15.09
N ASN A 273 -0.70 1.57 -14.77
CA ASN A 273 0.39 2.14 -15.57
C ASN A 273 1.78 1.98 -14.93
N TYR A 274 1.95 1.03 -14.00
CA TYR A 274 3.25 0.67 -13.47
C TYR A 274 3.84 -0.49 -14.27
N LEU A 275 5.05 -0.28 -14.81
CA LEU A 275 5.72 -1.25 -15.69
C LEU A 275 5.94 -2.58 -14.97
N GLY A 276 5.74 -3.68 -15.69
CA GLY A 276 5.93 -5.06 -15.20
C GLY A 276 4.65 -5.71 -14.67
N PHE A 277 3.53 -4.98 -14.62
CA PHE A 277 2.24 -5.49 -14.16
C PHE A 277 1.15 -5.32 -15.24
N PRO A 278 1.07 -6.22 -16.22
CA PRO A 278 0.18 -6.05 -17.39
C PRO A 278 -1.31 -6.01 -17.03
N LYS A 279 -1.70 -6.57 -15.90
CA LYS A 279 -3.08 -6.51 -15.37
C LYS A 279 -3.28 -5.41 -14.33
N GLY A 280 -2.24 -4.60 -14.07
CA GLY A 280 -2.21 -3.70 -12.92
C GLY A 280 -2.10 -4.45 -11.59
N LEU A 281 -1.96 -3.70 -10.50
CA LEU A 281 -1.96 -4.21 -9.13
C LEU A 281 -2.57 -3.17 -8.19
N SER A 282 -2.98 -3.60 -6.99
CA SER A 282 -3.42 -2.65 -5.97
C SER A 282 -2.22 -1.86 -5.41
N GLY A 283 -2.48 -0.63 -4.95
CA GLY A 283 -1.44 0.16 -4.28
C GLY A 283 -0.91 -0.52 -3.02
N SER A 284 -1.78 -1.19 -2.27
CA SER A 284 -1.41 -1.95 -1.08
C SER A 284 -0.50 -3.15 -1.40
N ASP A 285 -0.73 -3.85 -2.53
CA ASP A 285 0.15 -4.94 -2.96
C ASP A 285 1.54 -4.42 -3.37
N LEU A 286 1.59 -3.30 -4.08
CA LEU A 286 2.87 -2.66 -4.43
C LEU A 286 3.64 -2.25 -3.19
N ALA A 287 2.99 -1.59 -2.23
CA ALA A 287 3.59 -1.17 -0.96
C ALA A 287 4.12 -2.36 -0.17
N ARG A 288 3.33 -3.43 -0.04
CA ARG A 288 3.72 -4.66 0.66
C ARG A 288 4.97 -5.31 0.06
N ARG A 289 5.05 -5.42 -1.28
CA ARG A 289 6.23 -5.93 -1.97
C ARG A 289 7.46 -5.07 -1.68
N ALA A 290 7.32 -3.75 -1.75
CA ALA A 290 8.42 -2.82 -1.50
C ALA A 290 8.90 -2.87 -0.04
N ILE A 291 8.00 -2.98 0.95
CA ILE A 291 8.34 -3.12 2.37
C ILE A 291 9.08 -4.44 2.59
N THR A 292 8.56 -5.55 2.07
CA THR A 292 9.20 -6.87 2.18
C THR A 292 10.61 -6.83 1.61
N GLN A 293 10.79 -6.16 0.46
CA GLN A 293 12.08 -5.99 -0.18
C GLN A 293 13.03 -5.14 0.69
N ALA A 294 12.59 -4.00 1.21
CA ALA A 294 13.38 -3.12 2.07
C ALA A 294 13.79 -3.83 3.37
N THR A 295 12.85 -4.54 4.01
CA THR A 295 13.12 -5.31 5.24
C THR A 295 14.17 -6.41 5.01
N ARG A 296 14.16 -7.07 3.85
CA ARG A 296 15.17 -8.07 3.48
C ARG A 296 16.59 -7.49 3.47
N PHE A 297 16.74 -6.21 3.14
CA PHE A 297 18.03 -5.51 3.17
C PHE A 297 18.37 -4.92 4.53
N GLY A 298 17.58 -5.24 5.57
CA GLY A 298 17.90 -4.89 6.96
C GLY A 298 17.73 -3.42 7.32
N ILE A 299 16.95 -2.64 6.52
CA ILE A 299 16.67 -1.25 6.88
C ILE A 299 15.86 -1.18 8.17
N GLU A 300 16.09 -0.15 8.94
CA GLU A 300 15.27 0.16 10.10
C GLU A 300 14.07 1.01 9.68
N PHE A 301 12.90 0.68 10.23
CA PHE A 301 11.65 1.36 9.91
C PHE A 301 10.91 1.78 11.17
N LEU A 302 10.56 3.07 11.27
CA LEU A 302 9.73 3.64 12.34
C LEU A 302 8.36 4.03 11.81
N SER A 303 7.31 3.50 12.40
CA SER A 303 5.92 3.86 12.13
C SER A 303 5.02 3.46 13.30
N PRO A 304 4.03 4.26 13.70
CA PRO A 304 3.73 5.62 13.24
C PRO A 304 4.57 6.65 14.01
N VAL A 305 5.49 7.27 13.33
CA VAL A 305 6.38 8.31 13.92
C VAL A 305 6.46 9.49 12.96
N GLU A 306 6.22 10.68 13.47
CA GLU A 306 6.27 11.92 12.69
C GLU A 306 7.53 12.71 12.98
N VAL A 307 8.13 13.30 11.95
CA VAL A 307 9.23 14.26 12.09
C VAL A 307 8.62 15.67 12.25
N LYS A 308 8.86 16.30 13.40
CA LYS A 308 8.37 17.64 13.71
C LYS A 308 9.30 18.76 13.21
N ALA A 309 10.59 18.51 13.25
CA ALA A 309 11.58 19.51 12.88
C ALA A 309 12.89 18.85 12.42
N ILE A 310 13.67 19.61 11.66
CA ILE A 310 15.02 19.26 11.28
C ILE A 310 15.96 20.43 11.62
N ASN A 311 17.06 20.12 12.28
CA ASN A 311 18.11 21.04 12.59
C ASN A 311 19.41 20.61 11.89
N VAL A 312 20.08 21.55 11.26
CA VAL A 312 21.33 21.31 10.53
C VAL A 312 22.48 21.91 11.29
N GLN A 313 23.38 21.07 11.79
CA GLN A 313 24.58 21.47 12.51
C GLN A 313 25.80 20.83 11.82
N ASP A 314 26.60 21.65 11.17
CA ASP A 314 27.84 21.22 10.49
C ASP A 314 27.65 19.98 9.58
N SER A 315 28.22 18.83 9.98
CA SER A 315 28.20 17.59 9.21
C SER A 315 26.96 16.74 9.46
N TYR A 316 26.14 17.07 10.44
CA TYR A 316 25.00 16.22 10.86
C TYR A 316 23.66 16.96 10.74
N LYS A 317 22.63 16.19 10.54
CA LYS A 317 21.22 16.61 10.55
C LYS A 317 20.55 15.92 11.73
N THR A 318 19.96 16.70 12.62
CA THR A 318 19.21 16.20 13.77
C THR A 318 17.73 16.37 13.50
N LEU A 319 16.97 15.27 13.55
CA LEU A 319 15.53 15.27 13.38
C LEU A 319 14.85 15.08 14.73
N THR A 320 13.92 15.98 15.06
CA THR A 320 13.06 15.86 16.25
C THR A 320 11.80 15.11 15.87
N LEU A 321 11.50 14.04 16.59
CA LEU A 321 10.37 13.16 16.35
C LEU A 321 9.12 13.61 17.16
N SER A 322 7.98 12.96 16.90
CA SER A 322 6.69 13.27 17.54
C SER A 322 6.68 13.02 19.05
N ASP A 323 7.55 12.18 19.56
CA ASP A 323 7.75 11.88 20.98
C ASP A 323 8.87 12.72 21.63
N ASP A 324 9.31 13.78 20.95
CA ASP A 324 10.42 14.68 21.31
C ASP A 324 11.82 14.01 21.38
N ASN A 325 11.93 12.75 20.96
CA ASN A 325 13.23 12.11 20.76
C ASN A 325 13.93 12.69 19.53
N GLU A 326 15.27 12.64 19.56
CA GLU A 326 16.10 13.08 18.45
C GLU A 326 16.82 11.91 17.79
N VAL A 327 16.90 11.94 16.47
CA VAL A 327 17.70 11.02 15.66
C VAL A 327 18.66 11.79 14.75
N LYS A 328 19.85 11.25 14.52
CA LYS A 328 20.92 11.94 13.77
C LYS A 328 21.25 11.20 12.49
N SER A 329 21.57 11.97 11.45
CA SER A 329 22.00 11.44 10.16
C SER A 329 23.05 12.31 9.49
N ARG A 330 23.86 11.67 8.64
CA ARG A 330 24.78 12.39 7.75
C ARG A 330 24.05 13.01 6.56
N THR A 331 23.02 12.35 6.07
CA THR A 331 22.19 12.81 4.95
C THR A 331 20.71 12.54 5.22
N VAL A 332 19.82 13.28 4.55
CA VAL A 332 18.37 13.09 4.66
C VAL A 332 17.74 13.06 3.27
N VAL A 333 16.76 12.18 3.07
CA VAL A 333 15.88 12.17 1.89
C VAL A 333 14.47 12.51 2.34
N ILE A 334 13.95 13.65 1.89
CA ILE A 334 12.56 14.07 2.13
C ILE A 334 11.68 13.48 1.04
N ALA A 335 10.88 12.49 1.39
CA ALA A 335 9.95 11.78 0.52
C ALA A 335 8.51 11.82 1.05
N THR A 336 8.16 12.91 1.76
CA THR A 336 6.89 13.09 2.48
C THR A 336 5.67 13.21 1.57
N GLY A 337 5.90 13.37 0.26
CA GLY A 337 4.85 13.45 -0.73
C GLY A 337 3.93 14.65 -0.53
N VAL A 338 2.64 14.41 -0.71
CA VAL A 338 1.59 15.43 -0.65
C VAL A 338 0.45 14.98 0.25
N ASP A 339 -0.22 15.96 0.87
CA ASP A 339 -1.48 15.76 1.59
C ASP A 339 -2.66 16.22 0.73
N TYR A 340 -3.79 15.57 0.90
CA TYR A 340 -5.02 16.01 0.25
C TYR A 340 -5.44 17.40 0.75
N ARG A 341 -5.84 18.24 -0.20
CA ARG A 341 -6.45 19.52 0.13
C ARG A 341 -7.77 19.29 0.83
N LYS A 342 -7.97 19.97 1.96
CA LYS A 342 -9.25 19.94 2.68
C LYS A 342 -10.24 20.94 2.08
N LEU A 343 -11.52 20.56 2.01
CA LEU A 343 -12.61 21.49 1.74
C LEU A 343 -12.94 22.25 3.04
N ALA A 344 -12.77 23.57 2.98
CA ALA A 344 -13.04 24.45 4.13
C ALA A 344 -14.51 24.90 4.16
N HIS A 345 -15.46 23.97 3.97
CA HIS A 345 -16.89 24.24 4.04
C HIS A 345 -17.51 23.71 5.33
N ALA A 346 -18.68 24.22 5.70
CA ALA A 346 -19.39 23.86 6.93
C ALA A 346 -19.60 22.34 7.02
N GLY A 347 -19.36 21.76 8.18
CA GLY A 347 -19.54 20.34 8.47
C GLY A 347 -18.44 19.41 7.96
N MET A 348 -17.63 19.81 6.96
CA MET A 348 -16.63 18.94 6.33
C MET A 348 -15.59 18.42 7.30
N GLU A 349 -15.02 19.29 8.13
CA GLU A 349 -13.99 18.89 9.08
C GLU A 349 -14.55 18.01 10.20
N ARG A 350 -15.71 18.40 10.74
CA ARG A 350 -16.39 17.65 11.80
C ARG A 350 -16.79 16.24 11.39
N LEU A 351 -17.20 16.06 10.12
CA LEU A 351 -17.63 14.78 9.58
C LEU A 351 -16.51 14.01 8.86
N THR A 352 -15.25 14.49 8.96
CA THR A 352 -14.11 13.75 8.42
C THR A 352 -13.92 12.44 9.18
N GLY A 353 -13.90 11.29 8.46
CA GLY A 353 -13.92 9.95 9.04
C GLY A 353 -15.34 9.44 9.41
N ALA A 354 -16.33 10.35 9.39
CA ALA A 354 -17.73 10.04 9.70
C ALA A 354 -18.66 10.24 8.48
N GLY A 355 -18.19 9.89 7.30
CA GLY A 355 -18.89 10.04 6.03
C GLY A 355 -18.22 11.01 5.06
N VAL A 356 -17.30 11.86 5.52
CA VAL A 356 -16.45 12.71 4.66
C VAL A 356 -15.03 12.14 4.66
N TYR A 357 -14.51 11.80 3.47
CA TYR A 357 -13.22 11.13 3.31
C TYR A 357 -12.36 11.86 2.27
N TYR A 358 -11.04 11.88 2.50
CA TYR A 358 -10.07 12.46 1.59
C TYR A 358 -9.24 11.35 0.93
N GLY A 359 -9.35 11.22 -0.39
CA GLY A 359 -8.68 10.17 -1.17
C GLY A 359 -9.48 8.89 -1.31
N ALA A 360 -8.84 7.84 -1.84
CA ALA A 360 -9.47 6.54 -2.05
C ALA A 360 -9.62 5.80 -0.72
N ALA A 361 -10.85 5.60 -0.27
CA ALA A 361 -11.15 4.87 0.94
C ALA A 361 -11.55 3.43 0.61
N THR A 362 -10.57 2.57 0.38
CA THR A 362 -10.81 1.12 0.26
C THR A 362 -11.39 0.55 1.56
N THR A 363 -10.98 1.08 2.69
CA THR A 363 -11.48 0.76 4.03
C THR A 363 -12.95 1.09 4.22
N GLU A 364 -13.42 2.17 3.59
CA GLU A 364 -14.78 2.69 3.81
C GLU A 364 -15.78 2.31 2.70
N ALA A 365 -15.33 1.63 1.65
CA ALA A 365 -16.21 1.25 0.54
C ALA A 365 -17.41 0.39 0.96
N HIS A 366 -17.22 -0.50 1.93
CA HIS A 366 -18.31 -1.33 2.45
C HIS A 366 -19.38 -0.53 3.21
N THR A 367 -19.03 0.63 3.77
CA THR A 367 -19.99 1.51 4.46
C THR A 367 -20.90 2.25 3.50
N CYS A 368 -20.48 2.35 2.23
CA CYS A 368 -21.23 2.98 1.14
C CYS A 368 -22.37 2.12 0.59
N LYS A 369 -22.49 0.89 1.07
CA LYS A 369 -23.44 -0.10 0.55
C LYS A 369 -24.88 0.45 0.56
N ASN A 370 -25.53 0.35 -0.62
CA ASN A 370 -26.91 0.80 -0.86
C ASN A 370 -27.17 2.31 -0.65
N GLY A 371 -26.14 3.14 -0.50
CA GLY A 371 -26.26 4.59 -0.32
C GLY A 371 -25.87 5.40 -1.55
N ASN A 372 -26.23 6.70 -1.52
CA ASN A 372 -25.74 7.67 -2.48
C ASN A 372 -24.35 8.17 -2.07
N VAL A 373 -23.41 8.09 -2.98
CA VAL A 373 -22.01 8.50 -2.74
C VAL A 373 -21.65 9.64 -3.68
N TYR A 374 -20.93 10.62 -3.17
CA TYR A 374 -20.44 11.75 -3.94
C TYR A 374 -18.93 11.75 -4.01
N VAL A 375 -18.40 11.89 -5.22
CA VAL A 375 -16.96 11.97 -5.49
C VAL A 375 -16.65 13.38 -6.01
N VAL A 376 -15.93 14.17 -5.23
CA VAL A 376 -15.61 15.57 -5.58
C VAL A 376 -14.26 15.63 -6.27
N GLY A 377 -14.26 15.98 -7.54
CA GLY A 377 -13.05 16.13 -8.35
C GLY A 377 -13.17 15.56 -9.75
N GLY A 378 -12.38 16.09 -10.70
CA GLY A 378 -12.46 15.73 -12.10
C GLY A 378 -11.19 15.07 -12.66
N GLY A 379 -10.24 14.66 -11.83
CA GLY A 379 -9.00 14.01 -12.27
C GLY A 379 -9.08 12.48 -12.23
N ASN A 380 -8.02 11.80 -12.70
CA ASN A 380 -7.94 10.34 -12.74
C ASN A 380 -8.19 9.67 -11.39
N SER A 381 -7.69 10.25 -10.29
CA SER A 381 -7.92 9.70 -8.95
C SER A 381 -9.41 9.69 -8.57
N ALA A 382 -10.15 10.74 -8.93
CA ALA A 382 -11.60 10.80 -8.71
C ALA A 382 -12.33 9.74 -9.54
N GLY A 383 -11.96 9.60 -10.81
CA GLY A 383 -12.53 8.59 -11.70
C GLY A 383 -12.27 7.15 -11.21
N GLN A 384 -11.04 6.83 -10.82
CA GLN A 384 -10.69 5.52 -10.26
C GLN A 384 -11.44 5.24 -8.95
N GLY A 385 -11.55 6.26 -8.08
CA GLY A 385 -12.36 6.18 -6.85
C GLY A 385 -13.83 5.91 -7.16
N ALA A 386 -14.42 6.63 -8.11
CA ALA A 386 -15.80 6.44 -8.53
C ALA A 386 -16.06 5.03 -9.09
N MET A 387 -15.18 4.54 -9.98
CA MET A 387 -15.24 3.18 -10.52
C MET A 387 -15.13 2.10 -9.42
N TYR A 388 -14.31 2.34 -8.41
CA TYR A 388 -14.21 1.41 -7.29
C TYR A 388 -15.48 1.41 -6.43
N LEU A 389 -15.96 2.61 -6.06
CA LEU A 389 -17.14 2.79 -5.21
C LEU A 389 -18.44 2.33 -5.88
N SER A 390 -18.53 2.37 -7.21
CA SER A 390 -19.70 1.92 -7.97
C SER A 390 -20.04 0.44 -7.74
N LYS A 391 -19.06 -0.37 -7.32
CA LYS A 391 -19.24 -1.78 -6.99
C LYS A 391 -20.04 -2.01 -5.68
N PHE A 392 -20.15 -0.99 -4.84
CA PHE A 392 -20.73 -1.07 -3.50
C PHE A 392 -21.95 -0.15 -3.34
N ALA A 393 -21.84 1.06 -3.87
CA ALA A 393 -22.85 2.10 -3.71
C ALA A 393 -24.09 1.84 -4.59
N LYS A 394 -25.23 2.36 -4.15
CA LYS A 394 -26.46 2.42 -4.97
C LYS A 394 -26.25 3.34 -6.17
N LYS A 395 -25.66 4.51 -5.93
CA LYS A 395 -25.35 5.52 -6.94
C LYS A 395 -24.08 6.25 -6.56
N VAL A 396 -23.22 6.53 -7.55
CA VAL A 396 -22.02 7.37 -7.40
C VAL A 396 -22.19 8.62 -8.24
N ASN A 397 -22.07 9.79 -7.62
CA ASN A 397 -22.20 11.09 -8.28
C ASN A 397 -20.83 11.78 -8.30
N ILE A 398 -20.23 11.95 -9.47
CA ILE A 398 -18.98 12.70 -9.63
C ILE A 398 -19.31 14.18 -9.74
N VAL A 399 -18.90 14.99 -8.76
CA VAL A 399 -19.18 16.42 -8.70
C VAL A 399 -17.98 17.21 -9.21
N ILE A 400 -18.17 17.98 -10.26
CA ILE A 400 -17.12 18.81 -10.86
C ILE A 400 -17.60 20.27 -11.08
N ARG A 401 -16.68 21.22 -10.86
CA ARG A 401 -16.95 22.65 -11.07
C ARG A 401 -16.93 23.06 -12.55
N ARG A 402 -16.35 22.21 -13.40
CA ARG A 402 -16.21 22.42 -14.85
C ARG A 402 -17.41 21.83 -15.60
N ASP A 403 -17.41 22.03 -16.92
CA ASP A 403 -18.40 21.53 -17.86
C ASP A 403 -18.22 20.05 -18.22
N SER A 404 -16.98 19.53 -18.12
CA SER A 404 -16.68 18.15 -18.48
C SER A 404 -15.44 17.59 -17.78
N LEU A 405 -15.24 16.27 -17.89
CA LEU A 405 -14.06 15.55 -17.39
C LEU A 405 -12.89 15.57 -18.40
N VAL A 406 -13.14 15.87 -19.66
CA VAL A 406 -12.20 15.68 -20.78
C VAL A 406 -10.85 16.38 -20.58
N SER A 407 -10.85 17.56 -19.96
CA SER A 407 -9.62 18.33 -19.77
C SER A 407 -8.70 17.83 -18.65
N THR A 408 -9.19 16.91 -17.78
CA THR A 408 -8.49 16.53 -16.55
C THR A 408 -8.42 15.04 -16.30
N MET A 409 -9.16 14.23 -17.06
CA MET A 409 -9.25 12.79 -16.92
C MET A 409 -8.85 12.08 -18.21
N SER A 410 -8.21 10.93 -18.10
CA SER A 410 -7.82 10.10 -19.25
C SER A 410 -9.05 9.54 -19.96
N SER A 411 -9.03 9.48 -21.30
CA SER A 411 -10.17 9.05 -22.13
C SER A 411 -10.68 7.66 -21.76
N TYR A 412 -9.78 6.68 -21.57
CA TYR A 412 -10.18 5.32 -21.20
C TYR A 412 -11.03 5.26 -19.92
N LEU A 413 -10.75 6.17 -18.97
CA LEU A 413 -11.47 6.21 -17.70
C LEU A 413 -12.82 6.90 -17.86
N ILE A 414 -12.91 7.92 -18.71
CA ILE A 414 -14.17 8.56 -19.10
C ILE A 414 -15.09 7.52 -19.76
N ASP A 415 -14.57 6.73 -20.72
CA ASP A 415 -15.32 5.67 -21.39
C ASP A 415 -15.86 4.62 -20.40
N GLN A 416 -15.06 4.26 -19.39
CA GLN A 416 -15.51 3.35 -18.32
C GLN A 416 -16.62 3.97 -17.48
N ILE A 417 -16.50 5.24 -17.10
CA ILE A 417 -17.52 5.98 -16.34
C ILE A 417 -18.83 6.06 -17.12
N ASP A 418 -18.78 6.43 -18.39
CA ASP A 418 -19.96 6.59 -19.27
C ASP A 418 -20.70 5.27 -19.48
N THR A 419 -19.99 4.13 -19.45
CA THR A 419 -20.59 2.79 -19.59
C THR A 419 -21.08 2.20 -18.27
N THR A 420 -20.80 2.83 -17.12
CA THR A 420 -21.17 2.33 -15.79
C THR A 420 -22.51 2.93 -15.34
N SER A 421 -23.56 2.14 -15.34
CA SER A 421 -24.97 2.56 -15.20
C SER A 421 -25.32 3.28 -13.89
N ASN A 422 -24.55 3.07 -12.81
CA ASN A 422 -24.79 3.69 -11.50
C ASN A 422 -23.81 4.85 -11.19
N ILE A 423 -23.07 5.34 -12.20
CA ILE A 423 -22.27 6.56 -12.08
C ILE A 423 -22.93 7.69 -12.86
N GLU A 424 -23.02 8.87 -12.24
CA GLU A 424 -23.49 10.10 -12.86
C GLU A 424 -22.47 11.23 -12.66
N VAL A 425 -22.26 12.06 -13.68
CA VAL A 425 -21.40 13.24 -13.60
C VAL A 425 -22.24 14.50 -13.45
N ILE A 426 -22.08 15.20 -12.32
CA ILE A 426 -22.76 16.46 -12.01
C ILE A 426 -21.76 17.59 -12.29
N THR A 427 -21.99 18.30 -13.38
CA THR A 427 -21.14 19.40 -13.85
C THR A 427 -21.54 20.73 -13.21
N HIS A 428 -20.66 21.75 -13.35
CA HIS A 428 -20.88 23.12 -12.86
C HIS A 428 -21.32 23.20 -11.41
N SER A 429 -20.89 22.27 -10.55
CA SER A 429 -21.42 22.12 -9.19
C SER A 429 -20.31 21.93 -8.18
N GLU A 430 -20.57 22.37 -6.97
CA GLU A 430 -19.68 22.16 -5.80
C GLU A 430 -20.49 21.87 -4.54
N ILE A 431 -19.92 21.05 -3.65
CA ILE A 431 -20.50 20.80 -2.34
C ILE A 431 -20.07 21.94 -1.43
N ILE A 432 -21.03 22.65 -0.83
CA ILE A 432 -20.78 23.81 0.03
C ILE A 432 -21.04 23.53 1.53
N GLU A 433 -21.72 22.45 1.85
CA GLU A 433 -21.99 22.05 3.23
C GLU A 433 -22.15 20.53 3.32
N ALA A 434 -21.69 19.96 4.43
CA ALA A 434 -21.97 18.58 4.84
C ALA A 434 -22.83 18.61 6.12
N LYS A 435 -23.99 17.94 6.09
CA LYS A 435 -24.97 17.89 7.16
C LYS A 435 -25.04 16.52 7.79
N GLY A 436 -25.34 16.49 9.06
CA GLY A 436 -25.47 15.31 9.90
C GLY A 436 -24.94 15.59 11.30
N ASP A 437 -25.30 14.81 12.25
CA ASP A 437 -24.89 15.03 13.64
C ASP A 437 -23.67 14.16 13.99
N THR A 438 -23.85 12.87 14.09
CA THR A 438 -22.77 11.88 14.35
C THR A 438 -22.11 11.35 13.07
N HIS A 439 -22.79 11.42 11.94
CA HIS A 439 -22.32 10.98 10.63
C HIS A 439 -22.96 11.81 9.52
N LEU A 440 -22.43 11.68 8.31
CA LEU A 440 -22.97 12.36 7.13
C LEU A 440 -24.36 11.80 6.79
N GLU A 441 -25.35 12.71 6.68
CA GLU A 441 -26.72 12.40 6.30
C GLU A 441 -27.10 13.07 4.98
N ALA A 442 -26.64 14.30 4.78
CA ALA A 442 -26.91 15.07 3.56
C ALA A 442 -25.76 16.01 3.20
N ILE A 443 -25.76 16.45 1.96
CA ILE A 443 -24.91 17.53 1.45
C ILE A 443 -25.74 18.63 0.86
N VAL A 444 -25.20 19.86 0.86
CA VAL A 444 -25.73 20.94 0.05
C VAL A 444 -24.86 21.13 -1.18
N LEU A 445 -25.46 20.91 -2.33
CA LEU A 445 -24.84 21.07 -3.65
C LEU A 445 -25.26 22.42 -4.22
N ARG A 446 -24.29 23.26 -4.64
CA ARG A 446 -24.55 24.53 -5.31
C ARG A 446 -24.15 24.42 -6.78
N ASN A 447 -25.04 24.82 -7.68
CA ASN A 447 -24.72 24.98 -9.09
C ASN A 447 -24.09 26.36 -9.33
N ASN A 448 -22.88 26.40 -9.90
CA ASN A 448 -22.08 27.61 -10.05
C ASN A 448 -22.52 28.52 -11.23
N GLN A 449 -23.44 28.05 -12.09
CA GLN A 449 -23.97 28.86 -13.22
C GLN A 449 -25.16 29.71 -12.79
N ASN A 450 -26.05 29.17 -11.97
CA ASN A 450 -27.30 29.81 -11.58
C ASN A 450 -27.42 30.06 -10.06
N ASN A 451 -26.39 29.68 -9.29
CA ASN A 451 -26.34 29.79 -7.83
C ASN A 451 -27.51 29.09 -7.09
N THR A 452 -28.15 28.10 -7.74
CA THR A 452 -29.17 27.30 -7.04
C THR A 452 -28.50 26.32 -6.10
N GLU A 453 -29.07 26.17 -4.92
CA GLU A 453 -28.64 25.23 -3.89
C GLU A 453 -29.68 24.12 -3.75
N GLN A 454 -29.20 22.89 -3.60
CA GLN A 454 -30.03 21.72 -3.41
C GLN A 454 -29.45 20.84 -2.29
N GLU A 455 -30.29 20.49 -1.33
CA GLU A 455 -29.96 19.48 -0.33
C GLU A 455 -30.23 18.08 -0.88
N LEU A 456 -29.23 17.20 -0.74
CA LEU A 456 -29.25 15.84 -1.28
C LEU A 456 -28.82 14.84 -0.22
N ASP A 457 -29.55 13.73 -0.12
CA ASP A 457 -29.19 12.60 0.74
C ASP A 457 -27.80 12.07 0.35
N ALA A 458 -26.92 11.89 1.31
CA ALA A 458 -25.55 11.47 1.11
C ALA A 458 -25.08 10.51 2.19
N ARG A 459 -24.67 9.32 1.77
CA ARG A 459 -24.07 8.33 2.66
C ARG A 459 -22.58 8.58 2.88
N ALA A 460 -21.88 9.04 1.83
CA ALA A 460 -20.48 9.38 1.89
C ALA A 460 -20.08 10.41 0.83
N VAL A 461 -19.07 11.21 1.16
CA VAL A 461 -18.38 12.13 0.24
C VAL A 461 -16.90 11.78 0.20
N PHE A 462 -16.37 11.53 -0.99
CA PHE A 462 -14.94 11.29 -1.23
C PHE A 462 -14.34 12.47 -2.00
N ILE A 463 -13.30 13.08 -1.45
CA ILE A 463 -12.76 14.36 -1.91
C ILE A 463 -11.41 14.15 -2.60
N PHE A 464 -11.33 14.50 -3.91
CA PHE A 464 -10.16 14.39 -4.77
C PHE A 464 -9.85 15.73 -5.47
N ILE A 465 -9.74 16.81 -4.69
CA ILE A 465 -9.52 18.17 -5.20
C ILE A 465 -8.06 18.58 -5.34
N GLY A 466 -7.19 17.59 -5.45
CA GLY A 466 -5.75 17.77 -5.50
C GLY A 466 -5.09 17.75 -4.13
N ALA A 467 -3.80 18.00 -4.12
CA ALA A 467 -2.96 17.86 -2.95
C ALA A 467 -2.06 19.08 -2.77
N ARG A 468 -1.47 19.21 -1.59
CA ARG A 468 -0.42 20.17 -1.24
C ARG A 468 0.79 19.39 -0.72
N PRO A 469 2.03 19.89 -0.92
CA PRO A 469 3.20 19.21 -0.40
C PRO A 469 3.17 19.18 1.13
N TYR A 470 3.60 18.05 1.71
CA TYR A 470 3.74 17.96 3.16
C TYR A 470 5.09 18.49 3.59
N THR A 471 5.20 19.83 3.67
CA THR A 471 6.43 20.59 3.95
C THR A 471 6.28 21.63 5.06
N GLU A 472 5.12 21.71 5.74
CA GLU A 472 4.89 22.72 6.78
C GLU A 472 5.86 22.58 7.96
N TRP A 473 6.19 21.32 8.34
CA TRP A 473 7.12 20.99 9.41
C TRP A 473 8.57 21.47 9.15
N THR A 474 8.90 21.80 7.92
CA THR A 474 10.26 22.26 7.54
C THR A 474 10.49 23.76 7.79
N GLY A 475 9.46 24.54 8.15
CA GLY A 475 9.56 25.99 8.31
C GLY A 475 10.16 26.70 7.09
N GLU A 476 11.04 27.64 7.33
CA GLU A 476 11.73 28.45 6.30
C GLU A 476 13.10 27.88 5.90
N LEU A 477 13.45 26.67 6.35
CA LEU A 477 14.76 26.09 6.15
C LEU A 477 15.09 25.82 4.66
N PHE A 478 14.06 25.47 3.89
CA PHE A 478 14.21 25.09 2.49
C PHE A 478 13.57 26.09 1.53
N LEU A 479 14.19 26.21 0.37
CA LEU A 479 13.59 26.93 -0.74
C LEU A 479 12.36 26.19 -1.25
N LYS A 480 11.24 26.90 -1.39
CA LYS A 480 9.97 26.38 -1.85
C LYS A 480 9.43 27.23 -3.00
N ASP A 481 8.64 26.61 -3.89
CA ASP A 481 7.86 27.36 -4.87
C ASP A 481 6.60 27.98 -4.21
N ASP A 482 5.86 28.77 -5.01
CA ASP A 482 4.65 29.49 -4.55
C ASP A 482 3.54 28.54 -4.01
N LYS A 483 3.65 27.25 -4.30
CA LYS A 483 2.70 26.22 -3.84
C LYS A 483 3.21 25.42 -2.63
N GLY A 484 4.44 25.71 -2.18
CA GLY A 484 5.09 25.06 -1.05
C GLY A 484 5.90 23.80 -1.39
N PHE A 485 6.08 23.45 -2.67
CA PHE A 485 6.92 22.31 -3.08
C PHE A 485 8.41 22.66 -2.94
N LEU A 486 9.23 21.67 -2.55
CA LEU A 486 10.66 21.84 -2.39
C LEU A 486 11.35 22.03 -3.75
N ILE A 487 12.11 23.10 -3.88
CA ILE A 487 12.94 23.35 -5.07
C ILE A 487 14.26 22.59 -4.92
N THR A 488 14.67 21.87 -5.99
CA THR A 488 15.88 21.03 -5.99
C THR A 488 16.77 21.31 -7.20
N GLY A 489 18.04 20.93 -7.07
CA GLY A 489 19.00 20.98 -8.16
C GLY A 489 19.18 22.39 -8.71
N ARG A 490 19.30 22.49 -10.03
CA ARG A 490 19.53 23.78 -10.71
C ARG A 490 18.43 24.80 -10.45
N GLY A 491 17.19 24.38 -10.18
CA GLY A 491 16.10 25.30 -9.83
C GLY A 491 16.40 26.19 -8.61
N ILE A 492 17.32 25.75 -7.73
CA ILE A 492 17.81 26.57 -6.61
C ILE A 492 18.56 27.79 -7.12
N LEU A 493 19.45 27.61 -8.09
CA LEU A 493 20.27 28.68 -8.65
C LEU A 493 19.45 29.66 -9.50
N ASP A 494 18.41 29.15 -10.14
CA ASP A 494 17.50 29.95 -10.98
C ASP A 494 16.50 30.77 -10.14
N HIS A 495 16.35 30.44 -8.84
CA HIS A 495 15.45 31.16 -7.94
C HIS A 495 16.07 32.46 -7.44
N GLN A 496 15.29 33.54 -7.35
CA GLN A 496 15.76 34.88 -6.96
C GLN A 496 16.53 34.93 -5.63
N ASN A 497 16.25 34.04 -4.70
CA ASN A 497 16.95 33.90 -3.40
C ASN A 497 17.96 32.77 -3.40
N GLY A 498 18.14 32.05 -4.50
CA GLY A 498 18.93 30.82 -4.54
C GLY A 498 20.41 31.04 -4.26
N THR A 499 21.01 32.06 -4.84
CA THR A 499 22.45 32.43 -4.63
C THR A 499 22.73 32.88 -3.19
N LEU A 500 21.76 33.35 -2.45
CA LEU A 500 21.90 33.70 -1.04
C LEU A 500 21.91 32.48 -0.12
N LEU A 501 21.17 31.44 -0.49
CA LEU A 501 21.01 30.23 0.31
C LEU A 501 22.03 29.16 -0.04
N TRP A 502 22.36 28.99 -1.33
CA TRP A 502 23.36 28.03 -1.78
C TRP A 502 24.77 28.66 -1.72
N LYS A 503 25.55 28.24 -0.72
CA LYS A 503 26.88 28.81 -0.44
C LYS A 503 28.03 27.92 -0.91
N LYS A 504 27.79 26.77 -1.53
CA LYS A 504 28.83 25.91 -2.08
C LYS A 504 29.32 26.41 -3.45
N ASN A 505 30.56 26.15 -3.78
CA ASN A 505 31.16 26.52 -5.07
C ASN A 505 30.69 25.61 -6.21
N GLN A 506 30.19 24.40 -5.90
CA GLN A 506 29.67 23.44 -6.87
C GLN A 506 28.15 23.59 -7.02
N GLU A 507 27.62 23.24 -8.19
CA GLU A 507 26.18 23.19 -8.40
C GLU A 507 25.52 22.12 -7.49
N PRO A 508 24.28 22.36 -6.99
CA PRO A 508 23.57 21.35 -6.22
C PRO A 508 23.27 20.12 -7.07
N TYR A 509 23.32 18.94 -6.48
CA TYR A 509 22.89 17.72 -7.17
C TYR A 509 21.42 17.78 -7.57
N LEU A 510 21.04 17.03 -8.60
CA LEU A 510 19.72 17.10 -9.23
C LEU A 510 18.54 17.08 -8.24
N LEU A 511 18.60 16.25 -7.20
CA LEU A 511 17.57 16.12 -6.17
C LEU A 511 17.95 16.79 -4.85
N GLU A 512 19.09 17.47 -4.77
CA GLU A 512 19.54 18.17 -3.57
C GLU A 512 18.71 19.43 -3.36
N THR A 513 18.30 19.66 -2.12
CA THR A 513 17.56 20.87 -1.72
C THR A 513 18.52 22.06 -1.53
N SER A 514 17.98 23.23 -1.14
CA SER A 514 18.81 24.40 -0.80
C SER A 514 19.71 24.17 0.43
N VAL A 515 19.60 23.04 1.12
CA VAL A 515 20.44 22.63 2.24
C VAL A 515 21.30 21.45 1.84
N PRO A 516 22.64 21.59 1.84
CA PRO A 516 23.56 20.53 1.41
C PRO A 516 23.39 19.22 2.19
N GLY A 517 23.40 18.09 1.45
CA GLY A 517 23.22 16.75 2.01
C GLY A 517 21.79 16.41 2.41
N ILE A 518 20.84 17.27 2.06
CA ILE A 518 19.40 16.96 2.17
C ILE A 518 18.80 16.95 0.77
N PHE A 519 18.20 15.82 0.42
CA PHE A 519 17.59 15.53 -0.87
C PHE A 519 16.08 15.50 -0.77
N ALA A 520 15.37 15.77 -1.86
CA ALA A 520 13.92 15.58 -1.94
C ALA A 520 13.58 14.69 -3.14
N ALA A 521 12.63 13.78 -2.96
CA ALA A 521 12.20 12.83 -3.98
C ALA A 521 10.69 12.61 -3.99
N GLY A 522 10.12 12.42 -5.17
CA GLY A 522 8.68 12.23 -5.38
C GLY A 522 7.88 13.53 -5.28
N ASP A 523 6.60 13.39 -5.00
CA ASP A 523 5.59 14.44 -5.14
C ASP A 523 5.78 15.65 -4.20
N VAL A 524 6.68 15.60 -3.24
CA VAL A 524 7.05 16.74 -2.39
C VAL A 524 7.87 17.78 -3.13
N ARG A 525 8.46 17.41 -4.27
CA ARG A 525 9.39 18.21 -5.04
C ARG A 525 8.68 19.07 -6.10
N SER A 526 9.14 20.30 -6.27
CA SER A 526 8.68 21.17 -7.36
C SER A 526 8.99 20.56 -8.72
N GLY A 527 8.01 20.53 -9.61
CA GLY A 527 8.13 19.94 -10.94
C GLY A 527 8.12 18.41 -10.98
N ALA A 528 7.80 17.73 -9.87
CA ALA A 528 7.66 16.27 -9.86
C ALA A 528 6.50 15.80 -10.75
N MET A 529 6.69 14.67 -11.41
CA MET A 529 5.61 13.99 -12.10
C MET A 529 4.84 13.12 -11.09
N ASN A 530 3.56 13.42 -10.89
CA ASN A 530 2.70 12.69 -9.94
C ASN A 530 2.38 11.27 -10.44
N ARG A 531 3.41 10.43 -10.53
CA ARG A 531 3.33 9.02 -10.98
C ARG A 531 4.20 8.15 -10.10
N VAL A 532 3.70 6.96 -9.78
CA VAL A 532 4.43 5.98 -8.97
C VAL A 532 5.80 5.66 -9.56
N ALA A 533 5.88 5.41 -10.86
CA ALA A 533 7.16 5.09 -11.53
C ALA A 533 8.19 6.23 -11.42
N SER A 534 7.76 7.48 -11.56
CA SER A 534 8.64 8.65 -11.41
C SER A 534 9.14 8.80 -9.98
N ALA A 535 8.25 8.63 -9.00
CA ALA A 535 8.61 8.68 -7.58
C ALA A 535 9.62 7.59 -7.21
N VAL A 536 9.42 6.35 -7.70
CA VAL A 536 10.37 5.23 -7.52
C VAL A 536 11.73 5.56 -8.14
N GLY A 537 11.74 6.11 -9.36
CA GLY A 537 12.98 6.51 -10.04
C GLY A 537 13.74 7.60 -9.28
N GLU A 538 13.04 8.63 -8.78
CA GLU A 538 13.66 9.68 -7.97
C GLU A 538 14.17 9.14 -6.63
N GLY A 539 13.43 8.26 -5.97
CA GLY A 539 13.86 7.60 -4.74
C GLY A 539 15.17 6.84 -4.91
N SER A 540 15.29 6.03 -5.96
CA SER A 540 16.52 5.29 -6.26
C SER A 540 17.69 6.24 -6.60
N MET A 541 17.43 7.26 -7.42
CA MET A 541 18.43 8.25 -7.80
C MET A 541 18.95 9.03 -6.59
N SER A 542 18.09 9.34 -5.61
CA SER A 542 18.49 10.06 -4.40
C SER A 542 19.59 9.34 -3.64
N ILE A 543 19.57 8.01 -3.57
CA ILE A 543 20.59 7.22 -2.89
C ILE A 543 21.94 7.28 -3.64
N SER A 544 21.93 7.23 -4.97
CA SER A 544 23.16 7.45 -5.74
C SER A 544 23.78 8.82 -5.47
N LEU A 545 22.97 9.86 -5.27
CA LEU A 545 23.43 11.20 -4.92
C LEU A 545 23.88 11.30 -3.45
N VAL A 546 23.23 10.57 -2.54
CA VAL A 546 23.67 10.39 -1.15
C VAL A 546 25.08 9.83 -1.10
N HIS A 547 25.37 8.75 -1.86
CA HIS A 547 26.72 8.19 -1.93
C HIS A 547 27.76 9.21 -2.39
N LYS A 548 27.45 9.98 -3.43
CA LYS A 548 28.36 11.05 -3.91
C LYS A 548 28.62 12.06 -2.81
N TYR A 549 27.56 12.53 -2.15
CA TYR A 549 27.70 13.50 -1.06
C TYR A 549 28.55 12.96 0.10
N LEU A 550 28.32 11.71 0.52
CA LEU A 550 29.05 11.06 1.62
C LEU A 550 30.53 10.84 1.31
N ASN A 551 30.88 10.63 0.04
CA ASN A 551 32.27 10.46 -0.40
C ASN A 551 33.04 11.78 -0.50
N GLU A 552 32.33 12.90 -0.66
CA GLU A 552 32.94 14.22 -0.83
C GLU A 552 33.01 15.04 0.47
N ASN A 553 32.25 14.68 1.51
CA ASN A 553 32.12 15.39 2.78
C ASN A 553 32.22 14.41 3.97
#